data_fabc5718944ea478d3e5fdffb6c44222
#
_entry.id   fabc5718944ea478d3e5fdffb6c44222
#
_cell.length_a   1.000
_cell.length_b   1.000
_cell.length_c   1.000
_cell.angle_alpha   90.00
_cell.angle_beta   90.00
_cell.angle_gamma   90.00
#
_symmetry.space_group_name_H-M   'P 1'
#
loop_
_entity.id
_entity.type
_entity.pdbx_description
1 polymer ?
#
loop_
_entity_poly.entity_id
_entity_poly.type
_entity_poly.pdbx_seq_one_letter_code
_entity_poly.pdbx_strand_id
1 'polypeptide(L)'
;MTDAPVDPDRWPADVLVEAIVTLNGEIAPETREGSLQLVRTASSLEAGARTVLYQAVATARNAGNTWAVIGSTLGMSKQAAQKRFAPAPIPQDADLDPGERILGPVGPFDEMRELALAARYGWHSVEVGLNHHRVLRSTTQWEHRRVSGARAAQ
;
A
#
# COMPACT_ATOMS: atom_id res chain seq x y z
N MET A 1 -11.26 7.50 27.18
CA MET A 1 -10.04 7.65 26.36
C MET A 1 -10.48 8.43 25.14
N THR A 2 -10.25 9.75 25.16
CA THR A 2 -10.85 10.72 24.22
C THR A 2 -10.03 10.64 22.92
N ASP A 3 -10.66 10.08 21.90
CA ASP A 3 -10.14 10.06 20.54
C ASP A 3 -10.26 11.50 19.98
N ALA A 4 -9.23 12.31 20.20
CA ALA A 4 -9.16 13.63 19.58
C ALA A 4 -8.92 13.43 18.08
N PRO A 5 -9.69 14.10 17.20
CA PRO A 5 -9.46 14.02 15.78
C PRO A 5 -8.03 14.44 15.46
N VAL A 6 -7.32 13.57 14.75
CA VAL A 6 -5.96 13.87 14.26
C VAL A 6 -6.09 15.06 13.32
N ASP A 7 -5.52 16.20 13.73
CA ASP A 7 -5.41 17.39 12.90
C ASP A 7 -4.59 17.05 11.65
N PRO A 8 -5.16 17.07 10.43
CA PRO A 8 -4.45 16.68 9.23
C PRO A 8 -3.28 17.62 8.88
N ASP A 9 -3.27 18.85 9.41
CA ASP A 9 -2.18 19.80 9.23
C ASP A 9 -1.08 19.60 10.29
N ARG A 10 -1.32 18.75 11.27
CA ARG A 10 -0.41 18.42 12.36
C ARG A 10 0.13 16.99 12.22
N TRP A 11 0.80 16.71 11.13
CA TRP A 11 1.78 15.62 11.10
C TRP A 11 3.14 16.21 11.43
N PRO A 12 3.49 16.36 12.72
CA PRO A 12 4.80 16.86 13.04
C PRO A 12 5.81 15.80 12.63
N ALA A 13 6.96 16.24 12.18
CA ALA A 13 8.14 15.39 12.05
C ALA A 13 8.35 14.53 13.32
N ASP A 14 7.90 15.00 14.47
CA ASP A 14 7.91 14.34 15.75
C ASP A 14 7.19 12.99 15.78
N VAL A 15 6.02 12.87 15.12
CA VAL A 15 5.29 11.58 15.03
C VAL A 15 6.09 10.56 14.19
N LEU A 16 6.72 11.02 13.13
CA LEU A 16 7.58 10.16 12.31
C LEU A 16 8.86 9.79 13.06
N VAL A 17 9.43 10.72 13.80
CA VAL A 17 10.61 10.45 14.66
C VAL A 17 10.24 9.44 15.74
N GLU A 18 9.10 9.60 16.41
CA GLU A 18 8.61 8.65 17.41
C GLU A 18 8.36 7.27 16.80
N ALA A 19 7.76 7.20 15.62
CA ALA A 19 7.57 5.95 14.88
C ALA A 19 8.91 5.29 14.53
N ILE A 20 9.91 6.06 14.08
CA ILE A 20 11.26 5.57 13.80
C ILE A 20 11.89 4.97 15.04
N VAL A 21 11.84 5.68 16.17
CA VAL A 21 12.38 5.21 17.45
C VAL A 21 11.66 3.95 17.91
N THR A 22 10.33 3.92 17.83
CA THR A 22 9.54 2.75 18.24
C THR A 22 9.84 1.51 17.39
N LEU A 23 10.01 1.67 16.07
CA LEU A 23 10.29 0.57 15.15
C LEU A 23 11.70 -0.01 15.28
N ASN A 24 12.64 0.80 15.71
CA ASN A 24 14.05 0.38 15.80
C ASN A 24 14.49 0.00 17.22
N GLY A 25 13.66 0.25 18.24
CA GLY A 25 14.08 0.11 19.62
C GLY A 25 15.17 1.12 19.99
N GLU A 26 16.09 0.71 20.86
CA GLU A 26 17.18 1.58 21.34
C GLU A 26 18.26 1.73 20.25
N ILE A 27 18.30 2.90 19.61
CA ILE A 27 19.31 3.26 18.60
C ILE A 27 20.27 4.25 19.27
N ALA A 28 21.57 4.06 19.02
CA ALA A 28 22.62 5.02 19.36
C ALA A 28 22.90 5.92 18.13
N PRO A 29 22.19 7.04 17.96
CA PRO A 29 22.27 7.88 16.75
C PRO A 29 23.65 8.53 16.55
N GLU A 30 24.41 8.64 17.63
CA GLU A 30 25.78 9.17 17.65
C GLU A 30 26.80 8.19 17.06
N THR A 31 26.43 6.92 16.89
CA THR A 31 27.30 5.92 16.26
C THR A 31 27.11 5.90 14.75
N ARG A 32 28.16 5.51 14.02
CA ARG A 32 28.08 5.35 12.56
C ARG A 32 26.98 4.35 12.16
N GLU A 33 26.89 3.22 12.86
CA GLU A 33 25.89 2.18 12.55
C GLU A 33 24.49 2.64 12.89
N GLY A 34 24.28 3.25 14.07
CA GLY A 34 22.98 3.76 14.49
C GLY A 34 22.45 4.86 13.56
N SER A 35 23.31 5.78 13.12
CA SER A 35 22.92 6.82 12.16
C SER A 35 22.52 6.24 10.80
N LEU A 36 23.23 5.22 10.31
CA LEU A 36 22.84 4.52 9.07
C LEU A 36 21.53 3.73 9.22
N GLN A 37 21.28 3.16 10.40
CA GLN A 37 20.02 2.48 10.69
C GLN A 37 18.84 3.45 10.66
N LEU A 38 18.99 4.65 11.23
CA LEU A 38 17.97 5.70 11.12
C LEU A 38 17.66 6.05 9.66
N VAL A 39 18.68 6.20 8.83
CA VAL A 39 18.49 6.47 7.38
C VAL A 39 17.71 5.33 6.70
N ARG A 40 18.07 4.07 6.97
CA ARG A 40 17.35 2.90 6.40
C ARG A 40 15.89 2.89 6.82
N THR A 41 15.60 3.12 8.09
CA THR A 41 14.22 3.13 8.60
C THR A 41 13.41 4.29 8.03
N ALA A 42 13.97 5.50 8.00
CA ALA A 42 13.31 6.66 7.40
C ALA A 42 13.02 6.44 5.91
N SER A 43 13.96 5.84 5.17
CA SER A 43 13.75 5.48 3.76
C SER A 43 12.65 4.43 3.58
N SER A 44 12.56 3.43 4.47
CA SER A 44 11.51 2.42 4.44
C SER A 44 10.13 3.02 4.73
N LEU A 45 10.04 3.95 5.69
CA LEU A 45 8.80 4.66 6.00
C LEU A 45 8.37 5.56 4.83
N GLU A 46 9.31 6.25 4.18
CA GLU A 46 9.01 7.07 2.99
C GLU A 46 8.45 6.21 1.86
N ALA A 47 9.08 5.07 1.57
CA ALA A 47 8.59 4.13 0.57
C ALA A 47 7.20 3.58 0.92
N GLY A 48 6.97 3.23 2.18
CA GLY A 48 5.66 2.81 2.69
C GLY A 48 4.59 3.89 2.53
N ALA A 49 4.89 5.12 2.96
CA ALA A 49 3.98 6.26 2.82
C ALA A 49 3.65 6.56 1.35
N ARG A 50 4.63 6.45 0.46
CA ARG A 50 4.42 6.59 -0.98
C ARG A 50 3.46 5.54 -1.52
N THR A 51 3.63 4.29 -1.13
CA THR A 51 2.73 3.18 -1.50
C THR A 51 1.30 3.46 -1.03
N VAL A 52 1.12 3.85 0.23
CA VAL A 52 -0.19 4.20 0.79
C VAL A 52 -0.83 5.36 0.01
N LEU A 53 -0.05 6.38 -0.38
CA LEU A 53 -0.55 7.50 -1.17
C LEU A 53 -1.07 7.03 -2.55
N TYR A 54 -0.33 6.18 -3.26
CA TYR A 54 -0.79 5.61 -4.53
C TYR A 54 -2.12 4.86 -4.38
N GLN A 55 -2.23 4.09 -3.32
CA GLN A 55 -3.41 3.30 -3.01
C GLN A 55 -4.61 4.19 -2.62
N ALA A 56 -4.38 5.24 -1.83
CA ALA A 56 -5.42 6.22 -1.49
C ALA A 56 -5.96 6.94 -2.74
N VAL A 57 -5.07 7.30 -3.66
CA VAL A 57 -5.47 7.89 -4.96
C VAL A 57 -6.27 6.91 -5.79
N ALA A 58 -5.89 5.64 -5.85
CA ALA A 58 -6.64 4.60 -6.55
C ALA A 58 -8.05 4.44 -5.94
N THR A 59 -8.14 4.38 -4.61
CA THR A 59 -9.42 4.33 -3.88
C THR A 59 -10.28 5.57 -4.19
N ALA A 60 -9.69 6.75 -4.18
CA ALA A 60 -10.40 8.00 -4.54
C ALA A 60 -10.92 7.96 -5.98
N ARG A 61 -10.14 7.42 -6.92
CA ARG A 61 -10.57 7.22 -8.32
C ARG A 61 -11.74 6.25 -8.43
N ASN A 62 -11.69 5.14 -7.72
CA ASN A 62 -12.76 4.13 -7.70
C ASN A 62 -14.06 4.69 -7.08
N ALA A 63 -13.94 5.63 -6.14
CA ALA A 63 -15.05 6.39 -5.57
C ALA A 63 -15.58 7.50 -6.51
N GLY A 64 -15.07 7.62 -7.75
CA GLY A 64 -15.55 8.56 -8.76
C GLY A 64 -14.89 9.94 -8.73
N ASN A 65 -13.91 10.20 -7.87
CA ASN A 65 -13.22 11.48 -7.86
C ASN A 65 -12.43 11.72 -9.15
N THR A 66 -12.48 12.93 -9.68
CA THR A 66 -11.76 13.28 -10.89
C THR A 66 -10.30 13.58 -10.63
N TRP A 67 -9.45 13.48 -11.66
CA TRP A 67 -8.05 13.88 -11.55
C TRP A 67 -7.86 15.36 -11.17
N ALA A 68 -8.84 16.22 -11.49
CA ALA A 68 -8.81 17.63 -11.09
C ALA A 68 -8.97 17.77 -9.56
N VAL A 69 -9.94 17.06 -8.98
CA VAL A 69 -10.17 17.04 -7.52
C VAL A 69 -8.97 16.48 -6.80
N ILE A 70 -8.46 15.31 -7.23
CA ILE A 70 -7.29 14.67 -6.62
C ILE A 70 -6.06 15.58 -6.72
N GLY A 71 -5.83 16.17 -7.90
CA GLY A 71 -4.73 17.11 -8.09
C GLY A 71 -4.83 18.32 -7.13
N SER A 72 -6.01 18.92 -7.02
CA SER A 72 -6.27 20.03 -6.08
C SER A 72 -5.97 19.60 -4.63
N THR A 73 -6.44 18.44 -4.21
CA THR A 73 -6.19 17.89 -2.86
C THR A 73 -4.69 17.69 -2.57
N LEU A 74 -3.91 17.33 -3.59
CA LEU A 74 -2.47 17.09 -3.49
C LEU A 74 -1.61 18.33 -3.82
N GLY A 75 -2.23 19.50 -4.03
CA GLY A 75 -1.51 20.72 -4.38
C GLY A 75 -0.82 20.66 -5.75
N MET A 76 -1.35 19.89 -6.71
CA MET A 76 -0.75 19.72 -8.03
C MET A 76 -1.80 19.86 -9.15
N SER A 77 -1.33 20.05 -10.41
CA SER A 77 -2.23 20.13 -11.55
C SER A 77 -2.89 18.77 -11.86
N LYS A 78 -4.05 18.79 -12.55
CA LYS A 78 -4.73 17.60 -13.07
C LYS A 78 -3.77 16.68 -13.84
N GLN A 79 -2.98 17.27 -14.77
CA GLN A 79 -2.05 16.50 -15.59
C GLN A 79 -0.92 15.88 -14.77
N ALA A 80 -0.39 16.61 -13.78
CA ALA A 80 0.64 16.11 -12.89
C ALA A 80 0.12 14.93 -12.05
N ALA A 81 -1.10 15.06 -11.49
CA ALA A 81 -1.75 13.98 -10.75
C ALA A 81 -1.97 12.74 -11.64
N GLN A 82 -2.51 12.94 -12.83
CA GLN A 82 -2.72 11.85 -13.79
C GLN A 82 -1.40 11.17 -14.19
N LYS A 83 -0.37 11.94 -14.56
CA LYS A 83 0.93 11.39 -14.94
C LYS A 83 1.60 10.60 -13.81
N ARG A 84 1.45 11.06 -12.57
CA ARG A 84 2.09 10.46 -11.41
C ARG A 84 1.37 9.22 -10.90
N PHE A 85 0.03 9.22 -10.93
CA PHE A 85 -0.79 8.23 -10.24
C PHE A 85 -1.69 7.40 -11.17
N ALA A 86 -1.70 7.66 -12.49
CA ALA A 86 -2.41 6.78 -13.39
C ALA A 86 -1.88 5.36 -13.22
N PRO A 87 -2.76 4.37 -13.01
CA PRO A 87 -2.32 3.00 -12.85
C PRO A 87 -1.53 2.57 -14.08
N ALA A 88 -0.46 1.82 -13.86
CA ALA A 88 0.10 1.03 -14.93
C ALA A 88 -1.02 0.15 -15.54
N PRO A 89 -0.99 -0.13 -16.82
CA PRO A 89 -1.97 -1.05 -17.42
C PRO A 89 -2.04 -2.31 -16.58
N ILE A 90 -3.24 -2.65 -16.09
CA ILE A 90 -3.46 -3.94 -15.41
C ILE A 90 -3.33 -4.99 -16.52
N PRO A 91 -2.56 -6.07 -16.32
CA PRO A 91 -2.51 -7.16 -17.29
C PRO A 91 -3.93 -7.61 -17.63
N GLN A 92 -4.19 -7.88 -18.91
CA GLN A 92 -5.49 -8.38 -19.32
C GLN A 92 -5.54 -9.89 -19.17
N ASP A 93 -6.72 -10.45 -18.95
CA ASP A 93 -6.90 -11.92 -18.82
C ASP A 93 -6.38 -12.70 -20.04
N ALA A 94 -6.22 -12.03 -21.19
CA ALA A 94 -5.65 -12.64 -22.40
C ALA A 94 -4.16 -13.00 -22.30
N ASP A 95 -3.44 -12.40 -21.35
CA ASP A 95 -2.00 -12.62 -21.13
C ASP A 95 -1.74 -13.64 -20.01
N LEU A 96 -2.80 -14.30 -19.50
CA LEU A 96 -2.73 -15.19 -18.35
C LEU A 96 -2.80 -16.67 -18.78
N ASP A 97 -2.21 -17.52 -17.93
CA ASP A 97 -2.31 -18.96 -18.09
C ASP A 97 -3.75 -19.47 -17.80
N PRO A 98 -4.15 -20.61 -18.37
CA PRO A 98 -5.44 -21.22 -18.07
C PRO A 98 -5.66 -21.42 -16.57
N GLY A 99 -6.74 -20.87 -16.05
CA GLY A 99 -7.06 -20.93 -14.62
C GLY A 99 -6.54 -19.76 -13.78
N GLU A 100 -5.87 -18.81 -14.40
CA GLU A 100 -5.48 -17.53 -13.78
C GLU A 100 -6.48 -16.42 -14.12
N ARG A 101 -6.55 -15.42 -13.25
CA ARG A 101 -7.32 -14.18 -13.43
C ARG A 101 -6.64 -13.00 -12.72
N ILE A 102 -6.99 -11.79 -13.17
CA ILE A 102 -6.66 -10.58 -12.44
C ILE A 102 -7.82 -10.20 -11.53
N LEU A 103 -7.53 -10.13 -10.24
CA LEU A 103 -8.40 -9.54 -9.23
C LEU A 103 -7.98 -8.09 -9.02
N GLY A 104 -8.79 -7.16 -9.50
CA GLY A 104 -8.49 -5.72 -9.39
C GLY A 104 -9.46 -4.84 -10.19
N PRO A 105 -9.40 -3.52 -9.99
CA PRO A 105 -8.48 -2.82 -9.08
C PRO A 105 -8.83 -3.02 -7.61
N VAL A 106 -7.84 -3.30 -6.78
CA VAL A 106 -7.98 -3.43 -5.33
C VAL A 106 -6.95 -2.56 -4.61
N GLY A 107 -7.33 -2.02 -3.48
CA GLY A 107 -6.45 -1.21 -2.63
C GLY A 107 -6.29 -1.84 -1.25
N PRO A 108 -5.42 -1.29 -0.38
CA PRO A 108 -5.15 -1.90 0.92
C PRO A 108 -6.35 -1.86 1.87
N PHE A 109 -7.35 -1.04 1.55
CA PHE A 109 -8.55 -0.88 2.38
C PHE A 109 -9.65 -1.87 2.01
N ASP A 110 -9.62 -2.43 0.80
CA ASP A 110 -10.60 -3.39 0.26
C ASP A 110 -9.98 -4.73 -0.15
N GLU A 111 -8.66 -4.79 -0.32
CA GLU A 111 -7.89 -5.95 -0.75
C GLU A 111 -8.26 -7.23 0.02
N MET A 112 -8.25 -7.18 1.35
CA MET A 112 -8.52 -8.36 2.17
C MET A 112 -9.96 -8.86 2.02
N ARG A 113 -10.91 -7.94 1.83
CA ARG A 113 -12.31 -8.29 1.59
C ARG A 113 -12.47 -8.98 0.24
N GLU A 114 -11.86 -8.43 -0.81
CA GLU A 114 -11.92 -8.97 -2.16
C GLU A 114 -11.20 -10.33 -2.26
N LEU A 115 -10.04 -10.47 -1.61
CA LEU A 115 -9.34 -11.75 -1.53
C LEU A 115 -10.14 -12.80 -0.74
N ALA A 116 -10.79 -12.42 0.36
CA ALA A 116 -11.65 -13.33 1.11
C ALA A 116 -12.87 -13.78 0.29
N LEU A 117 -13.44 -12.88 -0.52
CA LEU A 117 -14.52 -13.22 -1.43
C LEU A 117 -14.02 -14.19 -2.53
N ALA A 118 -12.91 -13.89 -3.17
CA ALA A 118 -12.30 -14.72 -4.21
C ALA A 118 -11.95 -16.13 -3.68
N ALA A 119 -11.43 -16.22 -2.46
CA ALA A 119 -11.06 -17.46 -1.80
C ALA A 119 -12.24 -18.44 -1.63
N ARG A 120 -13.45 -17.93 -1.42
CA ARG A 120 -14.69 -18.77 -1.32
C ARG A 120 -14.97 -19.51 -2.62
N TYR A 121 -14.49 -18.99 -3.74
CA TYR A 121 -14.64 -19.61 -5.07
C TYR A 121 -13.39 -20.35 -5.52
N GLY A 122 -12.44 -20.61 -4.60
CA GLY A 122 -11.22 -21.36 -4.87
C GLY A 122 -10.10 -20.53 -5.49
N TRP A 123 -10.22 -19.19 -5.54
CA TRP A 123 -9.17 -18.32 -6.04
C TRP A 123 -8.19 -17.94 -4.93
N HIS A 124 -6.89 -18.05 -5.20
CA HIS A 124 -5.84 -17.62 -4.28
C HIS A 124 -4.80 -16.77 -5.00
N SER A 125 -4.25 -15.80 -4.28
CA SER A 125 -3.25 -14.89 -4.82
C SER A 125 -1.92 -15.61 -5.01
N VAL A 126 -1.38 -15.53 -6.22
CA VAL A 126 -0.05 -16.06 -6.60
C VAL A 126 0.95 -14.94 -6.87
N GLU A 127 0.45 -13.74 -7.17
CA GLU A 127 1.28 -12.57 -7.38
C GLU A 127 0.53 -11.31 -6.92
N VAL A 128 1.26 -10.36 -6.35
CA VAL A 128 0.74 -9.08 -5.84
C VAL A 128 1.29 -7.95 -6.69
N GLY A 129 0.39 -7.28 -7.43
CA GLY A 129 0.68 -6.04 -8.13
C GLY A 129 0.40 -4.81 -7.27
N LEU A 130 0.60 -3.62 -7.82
CA LEU A 130 0.40 -2.37 -7.10
C LEU A 130 -1.06 -2.15 -6.68
N ASN A 131 -2.01 -2.54 -7.53
CA ASN A 131 -3.45 -2.38 -7.35
C ASN A 131 -4.25 -3.59 -7.82
N HIS A 132 -3.63 -4.74 -7.91
CA HIS A 132 -4.26 -5.98 -8.36
C HIS A 132 -3.51 -7.19 -7.81
N HIS A 133 -4.19 -8.34 -7.84
CA HIS A 133 -3.58 -9.63 -7.63
C HIS A 133 -3.75 -10.49 -8.87
N ARG A 134 -2.73 -11.24 -9.23
CA ARG A 134 -2.91 -12.40 -10.08
C ARG A 134 -3.37 -13.55 -9.19
N VAL A 135 -4.51 -14.12 -9.50
CA VAL A 135 -5.11 -15.19 -8.72
C VAL A 135 -5.22 -16.46 -9.57
N LEU A 136 -4.93 -17.60 -8.97
CA LEU A 136 -5.04 -18.91 -9.56
C LEU A 136 -6.21 -19.67 -8.94
N ARG A 137 -6.98 -20.37 -9.75
CA ARG A 137 -8.07 -21.21 -9.28
C ARG A 137 -7.57 -22.57 -8.86
N SER A 138 -7.98 -23.01 -7.68
CA SER A 138 -7.72 -24.35 -7.16
C SER A 138 -9.01 -24.98 -6.63
N THR A 139 -8.98 -26.28 -6.38
CA THR A 139 -10.05 -27.04 -5.73
C THR A 139 -10.06 -26.86 -4.21
N THR A 140 -8.99 -26.25 -3.67
CA THR A 140 -8.82 -26.02 -2.24
C THR A 140 -9.33 -24.61 -1.90
N GLN A 141 -9.99 -24.47 -0.76
CA GLN A 141 -10.33 -23.17 -0.21
C GLN A 141 -9.12 -22.59 0.48
N TRP A 142 -8.92 -21.28 0.30
CA TRP A 142 -7.79 -20.52 0.84
C TRP A 142 -8.27 -19.47 1.82
N GLU A 143 -7.49 -19.23 2.85
CA GLU A 143 -7.62 -18.09 3.73
C GLU A 143 -6.45 -17.13 3.49
N HIS A 144 -6.75 -15.87 3.18
CA HIS A 144 -5.76 -14.83 3.03
C HIS A 144 -5.61 -14.07 4.33
N ARG A 145 -4.37 -13.90 4.77
CA ARG A 145 -4.06 -13.17 6.00
C ARG A 145 -2.93 -12.18 5.74
N ARG A 146 -3.17 -10.93 6.13
CA ARG A 146 -2.09 -9.92 6.13
C ARG A 146 -1.23 -10.15 7.37
N VAL A 147 0.04 -10.41 7.17
CA VAL A 147 1.01 -10.54 8.25
C VAL A 147 1.88 -9.28 8.25
N SER A 148 1.81 -8.50 9.32
CA SER A 148 2.74 -7.40 9.59
C SER A 148 3.95 -8.01 10.30
N GLY A 149 5.04 -8.17 9.60
CA GLY A 149 6.28 -8.70 10.16
C GLY A 149 7.49 -8.00 9.55
N ALA A 150 8.45 -7.62 10.39
CA ALA A 150 9.77 -7.29 9.90
C ALA A 150 10.33 -8.54 9.21
N ARG A 151 10.74 -8.38 7.95
CA ARG A 151 11.40 -9.45 7.19
C ARG A 151 12.70 -9.74 7.94
N ALA A 152 12.77 -10.88 8.63
CA ALA A 152 14.03 -11.35 9.16
C ALA A 152 14.99 -11.50 7.98
N ALA A 153 16.08 -10.75 7.99
CA ALA A 153 17.17 -10.94 7.04
C ALA A 153 17.73 -12.33 7.26
N GLN A 154 17.65 -13.19 6.24
CA GLN A 154 18.50 -14.37 6.09
C GLN A 154 19.79 -13.96 5.42
#